data_3fe0e1ee59ab9cffa7aa1bc86dece1ff
#
_entry.id   3fe0e1ee59ab9cffa7aa1bc86dece1ff
#
_cell.length_a   1.000
_cell.length_b   1.000
_cell.length_c   1.000
_cell.angle_alpha   90.00
_cell.angle_beta   90.00
_cell.angle_gamma   90.00
#
_symmetry.space_group_name_H-M   'P 1'
#
loop_
_entity.id
_entity.type
_entity.pdbx_description
1 polymer ?
#
loop_
_entity_poly.entity_id
_entity_poly.type
_entity_poly.pdbx_seq_one_letter_code
_entity_poly.pdbx_strand_id
1 'polypeptide(L)'
;MKKTLMICSNENAYYFDHVHIPGLSIRGLFKNHAEFNNPVLKFLRKAKSRWTCFFYQDWFKNIDSYEKIIVLDVAFSYDSQLLRNIAQKATNSKLYFYSWNIAKDESKFEITYNAVKDSGFRFYSYDRGECEKYGLKFNTIMYDRTLTLQT
;
A
#
# COMPACT_ATOMS: atom_id res chain seq x y z
N MET A 1 4.55 -9.93 -20.05
CA MET A 1 5.33 -9.14 -19.07
C MET A 1 4.61 -9.19 -17.74
N LYS A 2 5.34 -9.53 -16.70
CA LYS A 2 4.78 -9.65 -15.34
C LYS A 2 4.38 -8.26 -14.85
N LYS A 3 3.12 -8.08 -14.46
CA LYS A 3 2.58 -6.79 -14.05
C LYS A 3 2.65 -6.64 -12.54
N THR A 4 3.21 -5.53 -12.07
CA THR A 4 3.22 -5.16 -10.65
C THR A 4 2.35 -3.93 -10.45
N LEU A 5 1.47 -3.97 -9.45
CA LEU A 5 0.69 -2.83 -8.99
C LEU A 5 1.28 -2.33 -7.67
N MET A 6 1.58 -1.04 -7.60
CA MET A 6 1.90 -0.35 -6.35
C MET A 6 0.77 0.60 -5.99
N ILE A 7 0.23 0.43 -4.80
CA ILE A 7 -0.86 1.23 -4.25
C ILE A 7 -0.31 2.11 -3.14
N CYS A 8 -0.57 3.39 -3.22
CA CYS A 8 -0.16 4.38 -2.24
C CYS A 8 -1.30 5.39 -1.98
N SER A 9 -1.11 6.33 -1.07
CA SER A 9 -2.07 7.42 -0.93
C SER A 9 -2.18 8.22 -2.22
N ASN A 10 -3.33 8.88 -2.43
CA ASN A 10 -3.51 9.69 -3.64
C ASN A 10 -2.47 10.81 -3.78
N GLU A 11 -2.08 11.40 -2.66
CA GLU A 11 -1.02 12.41 -2.61
C GLU A 11 0.32 11.86 -3.08
N ASN A 12 0.68 10.66 -2.61
CA ASN A 12 1.94 10.05 -3.00
C ASN A 12 1.94 9.52 -4.44
N ALA A 13 0.80 9.07 -4.94
CA ALA A 13 0.67 8.70 -6.35
C ALA A 13 1.06 9.88 -7.27
N TYR A 14 0.72 11.09 -6.88
CA TYR A 14 1.13 12.30 -7.59
C TYR A 14 2.66 12.48 -7.64
N TYR A 15 3.36 12.22 -6.54
CA TYR A 15 4.84 12.31 -6.51
C TYR A 15 5.52 11.28 -7.41
N PHE A 16 4.88 10.15 -7.67
CA PHE A 16 5.41 9.09 -8.54
C PHE A 16 4.98 9.21 -10.00
N ASP A 17 4.27 10.26 -10.38
CA ASP A 17 3.72 10.41 -11.74
C ASP A 17 4.80 10.44 -12.83
N HIS A 18 6.02 10.84 -12.46
CA HIS A 18 7.19 10.86 -13.35
C HIS A 18 7.95 9.52 -13.43
N VAL A 19 7.58 8.54 -12.60
CA VAL A 19 8.26 7.24 -12.56
C VAL A 19 7.65 6.29 -13.58
N HIS A 20 8.42 5.99 -14.63
CA HIS A 20 8.01 5.09 -15.70
C HIS A 20 8.88 3.82 -15.72
N ILE A 21 8.46 2.80 -15.01
CA ILE A 21 9.13 1.50 -14.97
C ILE A 21 8.27 0.49 -15.76
N PRO A 22 8.80 -0.16 -16.79
CA PRO A 22 8.06 -1.16 -17.54
C PRO A 22 7.50 -2.26 -16.63
N GLY A 23 6.19 -2.53 -16.74
CA GLY A 23 5.51 -3.53 -15.93
C GLY A 23 5.10 -3.08 -14.53
N LEU A 24 5.42 -1.86 -14.10
CA LEU A 24 4.99 -1.28 -12.84
C LEU A 24 3.88 -0.24 -13.09
N SER A 25 2.74 -0.41 -12.41
CA SER A 25 1.68 0.58 -12.34
C SER A 25 1.62 1.15 -10.93
N ILE A 26 1.75 2.47 -10.79
CA ILE A 26 1.63 3.16 -9.50
C ILE A 26 0.27 3.87 -9.47
N ARG A 27 -0.53 3.60 -8.45
CA ARG A 27 -1.90 4.08 -8.35
C ARG A 27 -2.22 4.61 -6.97
N GLY A 28 -3.02 5.66 -6.92
CA GLY A 28 -3.66 6.13 -5.70
C GLY A 28 -4.77 5.19 -5.24
N LEU A 29 -5.12 5.28 -3.96
CA LEU A 29 -6.10 4.39 -3.35
C LEU A 29 -7.53 4.72 -3.76
N PHE A 30 -7.94 5.98 -3.63
CA PHE A 30 -9.33 6.38 -3.78
C PHE A 30 -9.60 7.22 -5.03
N LYS A 31 -10.82 7.09 -5.57
CA LYS A 31 -11.32 7.91 -6.67
C LYS A 31 -11.50 9.36 -6.22
N ASN A 32 -11.20 10.30 -7.12
CA ASN A 32 -11.56 11.72 -6.99
C ASN A 32 -11.20 12.38 -5.64
N HIS A 33 -10.08 12.00 -5.04
CA HIS A 33 -9.67 12.49 -3.71
C HIS A 33 -10.74 12.28 -2.62
N ALA A 34 -11.56 11.24 -2.74
CA ALA A 34 -12.66 10.95 -1.82
C ALA A 34 -12.21 10.83 -0.37
N GLU A 35 -10.97 10.42 -0.11
CA GLU A 35 -10.41 10.24 1.23
C GLU A 35 -10.49 11.50 2.11
N PHE A 36 -10.44 12.70 1.51
CA PHE A 36 -10.46 13.97 2.23
C PHE A 36 -11.85 14.55 2.43
N ASN A 37 -12.74 14.38 1.45
CA ASN A 37 -13.96 15.17 1.37
C ASN A 37 -15.25 14.35 1.42
N ASN A 38 -15.19 13.03 1.32
CA ASN A 38 -16.40 12.20 1.27
C ASN A 38 -16.82 11.72 2.66
N PRO A 39 -17.97 12.20 3.21
CA PRO A 39 -18.42 11.82 4.54
C PRO A 39 -18.84 10.35 4.63
N VAL A 40 -19.36 9.78 3.54
CA VAL A 40 -19.75 8.35 3.48
C VAL A 40 -18.51 7.48 3.60
N LEU A 41 -17.45 7.79 2.86
CA LEU A 41 -16.20 7.06 2.96
C LEU A 41 -15.60 7.16 4.36
N LYS A 42 -15.60 8.35 4.96
CA LYS A 42 -15.13 8.52 6.35
C LYS A 42 -15.89 7.65 7.34
N PHE A 43 -17.20 7.59 7.20
CA PHE A 43 -18.05 6.72 8.02
C PHE A 43 -17.73 5.24 7.81
N LEU A 44 -17.64 4.78 6.56
CA LEU A 44 -17.34 3.40 6.23
C LEU A 44 -15.96 2.97 6.73
N ARG A 45 -14.95 3.83 6.64
CA ARG A 45 -13.61 3.56 7.19
C ARG A 45 -13.65 3.42 8.71
N LYS A 46 -14.34 4.32 9.40
CA LYS A 46 -14.52 4.26 10.87
C LYS A 46 -15.24 2.99 11.30
N ALA A 47 -16.24 2.57 10.54
CA ALA A 47 -16.99 1.34 10.77
C ALA A 47 -16.24 0.07 10.30
N LYS A 48 -15.02 0.20 9.76
CA LYS A 48 -14.24 -0.91 9.17
C LYS A 48 -15.04 -1.74 8.18
N SER A 49 -15.84 -1.07 7.36
CA SER A 49 -16.74 -1.70 6.41
C SER A 49 -16.01 -2.15 5.13
N ARG A 50 -16.32 -3.37 4.66
CA ARG A 50 -15.85 -3.86 3.35
C ARG A 50 -16.30 -2.98 2.18
N TRP A 51 -17.37 -2.23 2.34
CA TRP A 51 -17.94 -1.36 1.31
C TRP A 51 -17.06 -0.15 0.96
N THR A 52 -15.98 0.10 1.71
CA THR A 52 -14.96 1.07 1.32
C THR A 52 -14.39 0.81 -0.06
N CYS A 53 -14.42 -0.44 -0.54
CA CYS A 53 -13.93 -0.82 -1.86
C CYS A 53 -14.66 -0.11 -3.03
N PHE A 54 -15.87 0.38 -2.85
CA PHE A 54 -16.56 1.16 -3.89
C PHE A 54 -15.88 2.50 -4.21
N PHE A 55 -15.06 3.00 -3.29
CA PHE A 55 -14.31 4.25 -3.46
C PHE A 55 -12.91 4.04 -4.01
N TYR A 56 -12.46 2.79 -4.18
CA TYR A 56 -11.14 2.51 -4.74
C TYR A 56 -11.09 2.87 -6.22
N GLN A 57 -9.89 3.22 -6.72
CA GLN A 57 -9.67 3.46 -8.14
C GLN A 57 -9.89 2.20 -8.98
N ASP A 58 -9.88 2.36 -10.29
CA ASP A 58 -10.21 1.28 -11.24
C ASP A 58 -9.29 0.05 -11.15
N TRP A 59 -8.09 0.20 -10.58
CA TRP A 59 -7.19 -0.93 -10.35
C TRP A 59 -7.84 -2.07 -9.55
N PHE A 60 -8.79 -1.76 -8.68
CA PHE A 60 -9.45 -2.76 -7.86
C PHE A 60 -10.35 -3.70 -8.69
N LYS A 61 -10.93 -3.23 -9.78
CA LYS A 61 -11.73 -4.07 -10.68
C LYS A 61 -10.90 -5.15 -11.34
N ASN A 62 -9.67 -4.83 -11.71
CA ASN A 62 -8.76 -5.68 -12.48
C ASN A 62 -7.57 -6.19 -11.66
N ILE A 63 -7.72 -6.26 -10.33
CA ILE A 63 -6.62 -6.57 -9.42
C ILE A 63 -6.00 -7.95 -9.69
N ASP A 64 -6.79 -8.92 -10.13
CA ASP A 64 -6.33 -10.28 -10.46
C ASP A 64 -5.40 -10.34 -11.69
N SER A 65 -5.32 -9.25 -12.46
CA SER A 65 -4.41 -9.16 -13.60
C SER A 65 -2.96 -8.89 -13.20
N TYR A 66 -2.71 -8.58 -11.94
CA TYR A 66 -1.38 -8.28 -11.42
C TYR A 66 -0.77 -9.51 -10.72
N GLU A 67 0.48 -9.80 -11.06
CA GLU A 67 1.24 -10.88 -10.39
C GLU A 67 1.72 -10.48 -8.99
N LYS A 68 2.05 -9.18 -8.84
CA LYS A 68 2.52 -8.62 -7.57
C LYS A 68 1.72 -7.38 -7.23
N ILE A 69 1.36 -7.27 -5.97
CA ILE A 69 0.71 -6.07 -5.42
C ILE A 69 1.53 -5.59 -4.22
N ILE A 70 1.93 -4.34 -4.27
CA ILE A 70 2.70 -3.67 -3.23
C ILE A 70 1.81 -2.57 -2.65
N VAL A 71 1.51 -2.64 -1.37
CA VAL A 71 0.86 -1.55 -0.64
C VAL A 71 1.93 -0.75 0.08
N LEU A 72 2.07 0.50 -0.30
CA LEU A 72 3.03 1.42 0.29
C LEU A 72 2.35 2.17 1.44
N ASP A 73 2.82 1.94 2.65
CA ASP A 73 2.34 2.67 3.82
C ASP A 73 3.03 4.03 3.92
N VAL A 74 2.24 5.05 3.72
CA VAL A 74 2.75 6.42 3.69
C VAL A 74 2.07 7.28 4.73
N ALA A 75 1.70 6.89 5.81
CA ALA A 75 1.11 7.70 6.87
C ALA A 75 -0.02 7.01 7.63
N PHE A 76 0.07 5.69 7.78
CA PHE A 76 -0.94 4.94 8.54
C PHE A 76 -2.38 5.10 8.00
N SER A 77 -2.49 5.39 6.69
CA SER A 77 -3.77 5.65 6.02
C SER A 77 -4.55 4.37 5.71
N TYR A 78 -3.89 3.23 5.83
CA TYR A 78 -4.45 1.95 5.48
C TYR A 78 -4.94 1.23 6.72
N ASP A 79 -6.23 1.04 6.80
CA ASP A 79 -6.82 0.21 7.84
C ASP A 79 -6.75 -1.28 7.47
N SER A 80 -7.02 -2.13 8.44
CA SER A 80 -7.03 -3.58 8.23
C SER A 80 -8.02 -4.03 7.16
N GLN A 81 -9.08 -3.27 6.94
CA GLN A 81 -10.10 -3.62 5.96
C GLN A 81 -9.63 -3.45 4.53
N LEU A 82 -8.79 -2.44 4.25
CA LEU A 82 -8.16 -2.30 2.92
C LEU A 82 -7.36 -3.54 2.58
N LEU A 83 -6.48 -3.97 3.47
CA LEU A 83 -5.63 -5.14 3.25
C LEU A 83 -6.46 -6.41 3.05
N ARG A 84 -7.53 -6.58 3.83
CA ARG A 84 -8.47 -7.69 3.66
C ARG A 84 -9.19 -7.64 2.31
N ASN A 85 -9.68 -6.48 1.91
CA ASN A 85 -10.36 -6.32 0.62
C ASN A 85 -9.44 -6.69 -0.55
N ILE A 86 -8.17 -6.28 -0.48
CA ILE A 86 -7.17 -6.65 -1.49
C ILE A 86 -6.90 -8.15 -1.46
N ALA A 87 -6.61 -8.70 -0.28
CA ALA A 87 -6.27 -10.11 -0.13
C ALA A 87 -7.40 -11.05 -0.59
N GLN A 88 -8.64 -10.71 -0.27
CA GLN A 88 -9.81 -11.50 -0.67
C GLN A 88 -10.03 -11.53 -2.19
N LYS A 89 -9.67 -10.45 -2.88
CA LYS A 89 -9.88 -10.36 -4.31
C LYS A 89 -8.67 -10.80 -5.14
N ALA A 90 -7.46 -10.50 -4.69
CA ALA A 90 -6.21 -10.77 -5.39
C ALA A 90 -5.64 -12.16 -5.03
N THR A 91 -6.40 -13.22 -5.27
CA THR A 91 -6.07 -14.59 -4.83
C THR A 91 -4.84 -15.19 -5.53
N ASN A 92 -4.52 -14.72 -6.73
CA ASN A 92 -3.40 -15.20 -7.53
C ASN A 92 -2.15 -14.31 -7.46
N SER A 93 -2.21 -13.24 -6.69
CA SER A 93 -1.14 -12.24 -6.60
C SER A 93 -0.25 -12.47 -5.37
N LYS A 94 1.02 -12.13 -5.50
CA LYS A 94 1.92 -12.02 -4.35
C LYS A 94 1.71 -10.66 -3.68
N LEU A 95 1.41 -10.67 -2.39
CA LEU A 95 1.03 -9.46 -1.64
C LEU A 95 2.20 -8.99 -0.77
N TYR A 96 2.56 -7.72 -0.92
CA TYR A 96 3.64 -7.08 -0.19
C TYR A 96 3.15 -5.79 0.44
N PHE A 97 3.50 -5.59 1.70
CA PHE A 97 3.31 -4.34 2.41
C PHE A 97 4.69 -3.74 2.70
N TYR A 98 4.87 -2.48 2.36
CA TYR A 98 6.13 -1.79 2.54
C TYR A 98 5.94 -0.52 3.38
N SER A 99 6.53 -0.51 4.57
CA SER A 99 6.61 0.67 5.43
C SER A 99 7.88 1.46 5.08
N TRP A 100 7.72 2.71 4.68
CA TRP A 100 8.85 3.56 4.31
C TRP A 100 9.00 4.78 5.24
N ASN A 101 8.17 4.89 6.25
CA ASN A 101 8.27 5.89 7.31
C ASN A 101 8.60 5.24 8.63
N ILE A 102 9.47 5.88 9.41
CA ILE A 102 9.73 5.46 10.79
C ILE A 102 8.44 5.65 11.59
N ALA A 103 8.05 4.61 12.31
CA ALA A 103 6.91 4.66 13.20
C ALA A 103 7.22 5.61 14.37
N LYS A 104 6.60 6.78 14.35
CA LYS A 104 6.69 7.74 15.48
C LYS A 104 5.82 7.32 16.66
N ASP A 105 4.85 6.48 16.44
CA ASP A 105 3.88 5.99 17.41
C ASP A 105 3.81 4.47 17.34
N GLU A 106 4.37 3.85 18.35
CA GLU A 106 4.48 2.40 18.45
C GLU A 106 3.13 1.70 18.48
N SER A 107 2.14 2.30 19.14
CA SER A 107 0.79 1.72 19.21
C SER A 107 0.11 1.66 17.84
N LYS A 108 0.31 2.67 17.01
CA LYS A 108 -0.19 2.69 15.63
C LYS A 108 0.57 1.71 14.75
N PHE A 109 1.86 1.55 14.97
CA PHE A 109 2.64 0.57 14.25
C PHE A 109 2.17 -0.86 14.54
N GLU A 110 1.89 -1.19 15.80
CA GLU A 110 1.36 -2.50 16.17
C GLU A 110 0.02 -2.82 15.53
N ILE A 111 -0.87 -1.83 15.43
CA ILE A 111 -2.14 -1.99 14.71
C ILE A 111 -1.88 -2.35 13.24
N THR A 112 -0.98 -1.63 12.59
CA THR A 112 -0.58 -1.90 11.20
C THR A 112 0.07 -3.27 11.07
N TYR A 113 1.00 -3.60 11.95
CA TYR A 113 1.69 -4.90 11.97
C TYR A 113 0.71 -6.06 12.04
N ASN A 114 -0.24 -6.01 12.97
CA ASN A 114 -1.26 -7.04 13.14
C ASN A 114 -2.16 -7.14 11.90
N ALA A 115 -2.57 -6.01 11.34
CA ALA A 115 -3.40 -5.98 10.13
C ALA A 115 -2.69 -6.61 8.93
N VAL A 116 -1.41 -6.32 8.74
CA VAL A 116 -0.59 -6.89 7.66
C VAL A 116 -0.42 -8.39 7.84
N LYS A 117 -0.08 -8.82 9.05
CA LYS A 117 0.10 -10.23 9.41
C LYS A 117 -1.18 -11.03 9.17
N ASP A 118 -2.31 -10.53 9.66
CA ASP A 118 -3.61 -11.22 9.55
C ASP A 118 -4.15 -11.29 8.12
N SER A 119 -3.69 -10.38 7.25
CA SER A 119 -4.13 -10.31 5.85
C SER A 119 -3.23 -11.09 4.87
N GLY A 120 -2.17 -11.75 5.35
CA GLY A 120 -1.30 -12.57 4.52
C GLY A 120 -0.30 -11.79 3.65
N PHE A 121 -0.12 -10.51 3.90
CA PHE A 121 0.92 -9.70 3.25
C PHE A 121 2.30 -10.00 3.83
N ARG A 122 3.30 -9.96 2.99
CA ARG A 122 4.70 -9.95 3.41
C ARG A 122 5.10 -8.54 3.79
N PHE A 123 5.54 -8.34 5.03
CA PHE A 123 5.86 -7.03 5.56
C PHE A 123 7.35 -6.72 5.40
N TYR A 124 7.63 -5.60 4.74
CA TYR A 124 8.97 -5.03 4.57
C TYR A 124 9.04 -3.65 5.21
N SER A 125 10.17 -3.35 5.86
CA SER A 125 10.50 -2.01 6.34
C SER A 125 11.91 -1.62 5.91
N TYR A 126 12.16 -0.33 5.78
CA TYR A 126 13.51 0.22 5.57
C TYR A 126 14.22 0.51 6.90
N ASP A 127 13.50 0.50 8.00
CA ASP A 127 14.07 0.69 9.33
C ASP A 127 14.56 -0.63 9.92
N ARG A 128 15.85 -0.70 10.23
CA ARG A 128 16.47 -1.93 10.77
C ARG A 128 15.99 -2.24 12.17
N GLY A 129 15.74 -1.21 13.00
CA GLY A 129 15.24 -1.40 14.36
C GLY A 129 13.84 -2.02 14.37
N GLU A 130 12.96 -1.57 13.48
CA GLU A 130 11.65 -2.19 13.30
C GLU A 130 11.77 -3.64 12.80
N CYS A 131 12.68 -3.90 11.87
CA CYS A 131 12.92 -5.25 11.36
C CYS A 131 13.37 -6.20 12.45
N GLU A 132 14.29 -5.79 13.30
CA GLU A 132 14.77 -6.59 14.42
C GLU A 132 13.69 -6.81 15.48
N LYS A 133 12.96 -5.76 15.84
CA LYS A 133 11.94 -5.81 16.89
C LYS A 133 10.73 -6.68 16.51
N TYR A 134 10.27 -6.60 15.27
CA TYR A 134 9.04 -7.24 14.79
C TYR A 134 9.29 -8.42 13.85
N GLY A 135 10.54 -8.78 13.59
CA GLY A 135 10.88 -9.87 12.66
C GLY A 135 10.50 -9.57 11.21
N LEU A 136 10.58 -8.30 10.79
CA LEU A 136 10.25 -7.86 9.44
C LEU A 136 11.42 -8.08 8.47
N LYS A 137 11.11 -8.08 7.18
CA LYS A 137 12.14 -8.12 6.15
C LYS A 137 12.65 -6.71 5.87
N PHE A 138 13.97 -6.57 5.89
CA PHE A 138 14.61 -5.30 5.54
C PHE A 138 14.66 -5.11 4.03
N ASN A 139 14.31 -3.91 3.58
CA ASN A 139 14.57 -3.46 2.22
C ASN A 139 14.98 -2.00 2.22
N THR A 140 15.85 -1.60 1.31
CA THR A 140 16.27 -0.21 1.15
C THR A 140 15.12 0.64 0.60
N ILE A 141 15.22 1.95 0.78
CA ILE A 141 14.30 2.91 0.18
C ILE A 141 14.26 2.69 -1.34
N MET A 142 13.06 2.66 -1.90
CA MET A 142 12.89 2.54 -3.34
C MET A 142 13.50 3.76 -4.05
N TYR A 143 14.35 3.51 -5.02
CA TYR A 143 14.92 4.53 -5.88
C TYR A 143 14.87 4.08 -7.34
N ASP A 144 14.73 5.04 -8.22
CA ASP A 144 14.81 4.80 -9.65
C ASP A 144 16.29 4.79 -10.08
N ARG A 145 16.76 3.67 -10.60
CA ARG A 145 18.15 3.53 -11.07
C ARG A 145 18.49 4.48 -12.21
N THR A 146 17.48 4.94 -12.95
CA THR A 146 17.71 5.90 -14.05
C THR A 146 18.16 7.27 -13.55
N LEU A 147 17.78 7.64 -12.31
CA LEU A 147 18.18 8.91 -11.70
C LEU A 147 19.63 8.91 -11.18
N THR A 148 20.22 7.74 -10.94
CA THR A 148 21.59 7.61 -10.45
C THR A 148 22.66 7.68 -11.55
N LEU A 149 22.26 7.59 -12.81
CA LEU A 149 23.17 7.65 -13.95
C LEU A 149 23.38 9.07 -14.53
N GLN A 150 22.73 10.08 -13.94
CA GLN A 150 22.83 11.49 -14.38
C GLN A 150 23.77 12.34 -13.49
N THR A 151 24.45 11.73 -12.56
CA THR A 151 25.56 12.34 -11.81
C THR A 151 26.87 11.73 -12.27
#